data_ef28350abcf58b1c66415652f681501f
#
_entry.id   ef28350abcf58b1c66415652f681501f
#
_cell.length_a   1.000
_cell.length_b   1.000
_cell.length_c   1.000
_cell.angle_alpha   90.00
_cell.angle_beta   90.00
_cell.angle_gamma   90.00
#
_symmetry.space_group_name_H-M   'P 1'
#
loop_
_entity.id
_entity.type
_entity.pdbx_description
1 polymer ?
#
loop_
_entity_poly.entity_id
_entity_poly.type
_entity_poly.pdbx_seq_one_letter_code
_entity_poly.pdbx_strand_id
1 'polypeptide(L)'
;YVPIDEEGEAASKTLEYAFDDWTIARMAQAMGKGDIAATFDKRAANWRNAFDKDTGFMRARKRDGSFRTPFDPSASGYGTDYTEGNAWQYSWYVPQDVAGLAAAHGGSDKLLARLDEVFNAKVDPSIFEHMEDITGLIGWYAHGNEPSHHVAYLYSYAGQPWRTQARLKQIMDTQYADRPDGLAGNDDVGQMSAWYVFTALGFYPVAPGSGEYILGRPFLPKTAMRLPNGKTCLLYTSDAADEEDS
;
A
#
# COMPACT_ATOMS: atom_id res chain seq x y z
N TYR A 1 -8.66 -18.32 -0.88
CA TYR A 1 -7.95 -17.63 -1.99
C TYR A 1 -8.64 -17.96 -3.33
N VAL A 2 -8.35 -17.14 -4.33
CA VAL A 2 -8.85 -17.34 -5.70
C VAL A 2 -7.84 -18.24 -6.44
N PRO A 3 -8.28 -19.39 -7.01
CA PRO A 3 -7.38 -20.25 -7.78
C PRO A 3 -7.12 -19.73 -9.19
N ILE A 4 -5.85 -19.68 -9.60
CA ILE A 4 -5.45 -19.13 -10.93
C ILE A 4 -5.91 -20.01 -12.12
N ASP A 5 -6.14 -21.30 -11.88
CA ASP A 5 -6.67 -22.22 -12.88
C ASP A 5 -8.20 -22.10 -13.08
N GLU A 6 -8.86 -21.27 -12.31
CA GLU A 6 -10.28 -20.95 -12.42
C GLU A 6 -10.54 -19.50 -12.78
N GLU A 7 -9.69 -18.58 -12.29
CA GLU A 7 -9.85 -17.16 -12.50
C GLU A 7 -8.50 -16.47 -12.64
N GLY A 8 -8.34 -15.66 -13.67
CA GLY A 8 -7.14 -14.84 -13.90
C GLY A 8 -6.91 -13.80 -12.81
N GLU A 9 -5.68 -13.27 -12.74
CA GLU A 9 -5.27 -12.22 -11.79
C GLU A 9 -5.47 -12.64 -10.31
N ALA A 10 -5.33 -13.93 -10.06
CA ALA A 10 -5.75 -14.56 -8.80
C ALA A 10 -4.94 -14.12 -7.58
N ALA A 11 -3.69 -13.68 -7.76
CA ALA A 11 -2.89 -13.16 -6.66
C ALA A 11 -3.44 -11.82 -6.18
N SER A 12 -3.61 -10.84 -7.09
CA SER A 12 -4.19 -9.53 -6.75
C SER A 12 -5.60 -9.67 -6.18
N LYS A 13 -6.49 -10.43 -6.83
CA LYS A 13 -7.85 -10.69 -6.32
C LYS A 13 -7.86 -11.33 -4.91
N THR A 14 -6.94 -12.24 -4.62
CA THR A 14 -6.83 -12.83 -3.28
C THR A 14 -6.47 -11.78 -2.23
N LEU A 15 -5.57 -10.85 -2.57
CA LEU A 15 -5.12 -9.78 -1.67
C LEU A 15 -6.22 -8.73 -1.47
N GLU A 16 -6.81 -8.24 -2.56
CA GLU A 16 -7.89 -7.26 -2.54
C GLU A 16 -9.10 -7.77 -1.74
N TYR A 17 -9.57 -8.98 -2.05
CA TYR A 17 -10.70 -9.57 -1.32
C TYR A 17 -10.38 -9.85 0.14
N ALA A 18 -9.12 -10.10 0.51
CA ALA A 18 -8.74 -10.22 1.90
C ALA A 18 -8.87 -8.88 2.65
N PHE A 19 -8.55 -7.76 2.00
CA PHE A 19 -8.79 -6.44 2.56
C PHE A 19 -10.27 -6.10 2.62
N ASP A 20 -11.04 -6.38 1.57
CA ASP A 20 -12.50 -6.20 1.54
C ASP A 20 -13.17 -7.00 2.67
N ASP A 21 -12.82 -8.26 2.82
CA ASP A 21 -13.32 -9.13 3.90
C ASP A 21 -13.00 -8.54 5.29
N TRP A 22 -11.82 -7.94 5.46
CA TRP A 22 -11.47 -7.25 6.70
C TRP A 22 -12.36 -6.02 6.94
N THR A 23 -12.66 -5.21 5.92
CA THR A 23 -13.54 -4.05 6.07
C THR A 23 -14.97 -4.47 6.43
N ILE A 24 -15.47 -5.56 5.83
CA ILE A 24 -16.77 -6.16 6.17
C ILE A 24 -16.77 -6.62 7.63
N ALA A 25 -15.69 -7.27 8.10
CA ALA A 25 -15.56 -7.69 9.49
C ALA A 25 -15.62 -6.50 10.45
N ARG A 26 -14.91 -5.39 10.14
CA ARG A 26 -14.96 -4.16 10.96
C ARG A 26 -16.36 -3.55 11.02
N MET A 27 -17.05 -3.47 9.89
CA MET A 27 -18.44 -3.00 9.85
C MET A 27 -19.37 -3.91 10.64
N ALA A 28 -19.26 -5.22 10.45
CA ALA A 28 -20.08 -6.20 11.18
C ALA A 28 -19.86 -6.09 12.70
N GLN A 29 -18.62 -5.91 13.13
CA GLN A 29 -18.28 -5.71 14.54
C GLN A 29 -18.92 -4.43 15.11
N ALA A 30 -18.83 -3.31 14.39
CA ALA A 30 -19.47 -2.05 14.78
C ALA A 30 -20.99 -2.16 14.87
N MET A 31 -21.60 -3.04 14.06
CA MET A 31 -23.04 -3.34 14.08
C MET A 31 -23.45 -4.42 15.09
N GLY A 32 -22.53 -4.93 15.92
CA GLY A 32 -22.81 -6.00 16.90
C GLY A 32 -23.08 -7.38 16.28
N LYS A 33 -22.69 -7.61 15.00
CA LYS A 33 -22.90 -8.87 14.26
C LYS A 33 -21.66 -9.78 14.37
N GLY A 34 -21.43 -10.33 15.58
CA GLY A 34 -20.21 -11.06 15.93
C GLY A 34 -19.91 -12.26 15.03
N ASP A 35 -20.91 -13.08 14.67
CA ASP A 35 -20.72 -14.27 13.83
C ASP A 35 -20.27 -13.89 12.41
N ILE A 36 -20.84 -12.81 11.86
CA ILE A 36 -20.43 -12.26 10.56
C ILE A 36 -19.01 -11.74 10.67
N ALA A 37 -18.70 -10.95 11.70
CA ALA A 37 -17.35 -10.43 11.93
C ALA A 37 -16.32 -11.56 11.99
N ALA A 38 -16.55 -12.60 12.78
CA ALA A 38 -15.64 -13.75 12.91
C ALA A 38 -15.44 -14.50 11.58
N THR A 39 -16.49 -14.64 10.77
CA THR A 39 -16.41 -15.27 9.45
C THR A 39 -15.51 -14.49 8.52
N PHE A 40 -15.70 -13.16 8.44
CA PHE A 40 -14.94 -12.29 7.54
C PHE A 40 -13.52 -12.00 8.05
N ASP A 41 -13.29 -11.95 9.37
CA ASP A 41 -11.92 -11.90 9.94
C ASP A 41 -11.07 -13.11 9.54
N LYS A 42 -11.69 -14.31 9.53
CA LYS A 42 -11.01 -15.53 9.05
C LYS A 42 -10.66 -15.42 7.56
N ARG A 43 -11.56 -14.88 6.75
CA ARG A 43 -11.34 -14.68 5.31
C ARG A 43 -10.30 -13.60 5.04
N ALA A 44 -10.26 -12.54 5.84
CA ALA A 44 -9.25 -11.47 5.76
C ALA A 44 -7.80 -11.99 5.88
N ALA A 45 -7.60 -13.16 6.48
CA ALA A 45 -6.29 -13.82 6.56
C ALA A 45 -5.88 -14.57 5.29
N ASN A 46 -6.72 -14.61 4.24
CA ASN A 46 -6.46 -15.37 3.01
C ASN A 46 -5.23 -14.87 2.22
N TRP A 47 -4.77 -13.64 2.44
CA TRP A 47 -3.52 -13.14 1.87
C TRP A 47 -2.33 -14.06 2.17
N ARG A 48 -2.35 -14.79 3.31
CA ARG A 48 -1.28 -15.73 3.71
C ARG A 48 -1.16 -16.91 2.74
N ASN A 49 -2.23 -17.25 2.03
CA ASN A 49 -2.21 -18.29 1.00
C ASN A 49 -1.44 -17.85 -0.24
N ALA A 50 -1.39 -16.55 -0.53
CA ALA A 50 -0.62 -16.03 -1.65
C ALA A 50 0.87 -15.89 -1.32
N PHE A 51 1.25 -15.71 -0.04
CA PHE A 51 2.64 -15.48 0.33
C PHE A 51 3.50 -16.74 0.15
N ASP A 52 4.52 -16.63 -0.70
CA ASP A 52 5.53 -17.67 -0.92
C ASP A 52 6.80 -17.33 -0.12
N LYS A 53 7.08 -18.14 0.88
CA LYS A 53 8.22 -17.94 1.79
C LYS A 53 9.58 -18.09 1.10
N ASP A 54 9.64 -18.88 0.03
CA ASP A 54 10.89 -19.18 -0.67
C ASP A 54 11.32 -18.01 -1.54
N THR A 55 10.35 -17.30 -2.13
CA THR A 55 10.62 -16.15 -3.01
C THR A 55 10.40 -14.80 -2.32
N GLY A 56 9.63 -14.76 -1.23
CA GLY A 56 9.24 -13.53 -0.54
C GLY A 56 8.22 -12.68 -1.33
N PHE A 57 7.51 -13.27 -2.28
CA PHE A 57 6.47 -12.60 -3.07
C PHE A 57 5.09 -13.18 -2.79
N MET A 58 4.05 -12.38 -3.07
CA MET A 58 2.68 -12.85 -3.20
C MET A 58 2.53 -13.49 -4.58
N ARG A 59 2.10 -14.76 -4.63
CA ARG A 59 2.00 -15.55 -5.87
C ARG A 59 0.63 -16.20 -5.99
N ALA A 60 0.17 -16.39 -7.21
CA ALA A 60 -1.06 -17.10 -7.46
C ALA A 60 -0.91 -18.61 -7.18
N ARG A 61 -1.94 -19.19 -6.58
CA ARG A 61 -2.07 -20.64 -6.36
C ARG A 61 -3.13 -21.24 -7.26
N LYS A 62 -2.91 -22.50 -7.63
CA LYS A 62 -3.91 -23.34 -8.25
C LYS A 62 -4.85 -23.93 -7.19
N ARG A 63 -5.95 -24.51 -7.63
CA ARG A 63 -6.93 -25.18 -6.74
C ARG A 63 -6.30 -26.31 -5.90
N ASP A 64 -5.29 -27.00 -6.41
CA ASP A 64 -4.56 -28.05 -5.69
C ASP A 64 -3.61 -27.51 -4.61
N GLY A 65 -3.50 -26.20 -4.47
CA GLY A 65 -2.65 -25.52 -3.50
C GLY A 65 -1.22 -25.27 -3.96
N SER A 66 -0.81 -25.75 -5.14
CA SER A 66 0.51 -25.47 -5.69
C SER A 66 0.59 -24.03 -6.21
N PHE A 67 1.77 -23.40 -6.15
CA PHE A 67 2.00 -22.13 -6.80
C PHE A 67 2.07 -22.28 -8.33
N ARG A 68 1.56 -21.28 -9.05
CA ARG A 68 1.73 -21.23 -10.51
C ARG A 68 3.21 -21.16 -10.89
N THR A 69 3.59 -21.96 -11.88
CA THR A 69 4.95 -22.00 -12.45
C THR A 69 4.88 -21.96 -13.99
N PRO A 70 5.88 -21.36 -14.70
CA PRO A 70 7.02 -20.65 -14.14
C PRO A 70 6.61 -19.35 -13.43
N PHE A 71 7.48 -18.80 -12.59
CA PHE A 71 7.26 -17.53 -11.88
C PHE A 71 8.32 -16.52 -12.28
N ASP A 72 7.87 -15.39 -12.80
CA ASP A 72 8.68 -14.19 -13.03
C ASP A 72 8.05 -13.03 -12.25
N PRO A 73 8.74 -12.47 -11.24
CA PRO A 73 8.18 -11.39 -10.42
C PRO A 73 7.98 -10.07 -11.19
N SER A 74 8.59 -9.92 -12.36
CA SER A 74 8.44 -8.74 -13.22
C SER A 74 7.33 -8.87 -14.26
N ALA A 75 6.78 -10.07 -14.43
CA ALA A 75 5.73 -10.31 -15.42
C ALA A 75 4.46 -9.51 -15.09
N SER A 76 3.98 -8.73 -16.06
CA SER A 76 2.77 -7.91 -15.99
C SER A 76 1.92 -8.08 -17.25
N GLY A 77 0.65 -7.65 -17.19
CA GLY A 77 -0.26 -7.70 -18.32
C GLY A 77 -1.39 -8.69 -18.17
N TYR A 78 -2.31 -8.68 -19.13
CA TYR A 78 -3.49 -9.52 -19.14
C TYR A 78 -3.14 -11.02 -19.07
N GLY A 79 -3.85 -11.75 -18.21
CA GLY A 79 -3.65 -13.18 -18.03
C GLY A 79 -2.46 -13.55 -17.15
N THR A 80 -1.79 -12.59 -16.53
CA THR A 80 -0.80 -12.82 -15.47
C THR A 80 -1.49 -13.08 -14.13
N ASP A 81 -0.71 -13.12 -13.06
CA ASP A 81 -1.19 -13.34 -11.71
C ASP A 81 -1.79 -12.07 -11.08
N TYR A 82 -1.59 -10.89 -11.71
CA TYR A 82 -1.86 -9.58 -11.11
C TYR A 82 -2.65 -8.67 -12.05
N THR A 83 -3.56 -7.89 -11.48
CA THR A 83 -4.28 -6.80 -12.15
C THR A 83 -3.37 -5.57 -12.20
N GLU A 84 -3.15 -5.00 -13.39
CA GLU A 84 -2.44 -3.72 -13.56
C GLU A 84 -1.14 -3.61 -12.76
N GLY A 85 -0.39 -4.71 -12.67
CA GLY A 85 0.80 -4.75 -11.87
C GLY A 85 1.59 -6.03 -12.02
N ASN A 86 2.54 -6.23 -11.13
CA ASN A 86 3.32 -7.45 -11.00
C ASN A 86 3.60 -7.79 -9.54
N ALA A 87 4.42 -8.82 -9.28
CA ALA A 87 4.70 -9.25 -7.92
C ALA A 87 5.40 -8.16 -7.07
N TRP A 88 6.20 -7.29 -7.69
CA TRP A 88 6.90 -6.21 -6.97
C TRP A 88 5.95 -5.15 -6.42
N GLN A 89 4.86 -4.83 -7.14
CA GLN A 89 3.85 -3.89 -6.68
C GLN A 89 2.87 -4.54 -5.69
N TYR A 90 2.32 -5.73 -6.02
CA TYR A 90 1.26 -6.34 -5.24
C TYR A 90 1.70 -7.05 -3.95
N SER A 91 2.98 -7.42 -3.79
CA SER A 91 3.42 -8.14 -2.58
C SER A 91 3.28 -7.35 -1.28
N TRP A 92 2.93 -6.09 -1.36
CA TRP A 92 2.74 -5.17 -0.23
C TRP A 92 1.28 -4.97 0.15
N TYR A 93 0.33 -5.45 -0.67
CA TYR A 93 -1.09 -5.17 -0.49
C TYR A 93 -1.72 -6.02 0.64
N VAL A 94 -1.27 -5.72 1.86
CA VAL A 94 -1.80 -6.27 3.11
C VAL A 94 -1.95 -5.13 4.14
N PRO A 95 -2.68 -4.05 3.80
CA PRO A 95 -2.76 -2.88 4.67
C PRO A 95 -3.44 -3.20 6.01
N GLN A 96 -4.31 -4.22 6.06
CA GLN A 96 -5.02 -4.67 7.26
C GLN A 96 -4.14 -5.44 8.25
N ASP A 97 -2.98 -5.95 7.85
CA ASP A 97 -2.13 -6.81 8.70
C ASP A 97 -0.63 -6.62 8.40
N VAL A 98 -0.16 -5.37 8.47
CA VAL A 98 1.25 -5.05 8.20
C VAL A 98 2.20 -5.78 9.15
N ALA A 99 1.80 -5.99 10.42
CA ALA A 99 2.58 -6.75 11.38
C ALA A 99 2.70 -8.23 10.95
N GLY A 100 1.62 -8.82 10.45
CA GLY A 100 1.63 -10.17 9.89
C GLY A 100 2.47 -10.27 8.63
N LEU A 101 2.45 -9.25 7.76
CA LEU A 101 3.31 -9.18 6.58
C LEU A 101 4.79 -9.13 6.98
N ALA A 102 5.15 -8.29 7.96
CA ALA A 102 6.51 -8.23 8.48
C ALA A 102 6.96 -9.58 9.07
N ALA A 103 6.09 -10.24 9.84
CA ALA A 103 6.37 -11.58 10.38
C ALA A 103 6.55 -12.63 9.27
N ALA A 104 5.77 -12.56 8.19
CA ALA A 104 5.88 -13.47 7.04
C ALA A 104 7.24 -13.31 6.33
N HIS A 105 7.75 -12.10 6.22
CA HIS A 105 9.10 -11.81 5.71
C HIS A 105 10.21 -12.24 6.69
N GLY A 106 9.89 -12.56 7.94
CA GLY A 106 10.84 -12.95 8.98
C GLY A 106 11.33 -11.80 9.85
N GLY A 107 10.51 -10.75 9.98
CA GLY A 107 10.70 -9.61 10.88
C GLY A 107 10.88 -8.27 10.17
N SER A 108 10.83 -7.19 10.96
CA SER A 108 10.88 -5.82 10.46
C SER A 108 12.15 -5.52 9.65
N ASP A 109 13.31 -6.02 10.06
CA ASP A 109 14.57 -5.76 9.33
C ASP A 109 14.54 -6.35 7.91
N LYS A 110 13.96 -7.54 7.74
CA LYS A 110 13.82 -8.16 6.43
C LYS A 110 12.77 -7.45 5.57
N LEU A 111 11.66 -7.01 6.18
CA LEU A 111 10.67 -6.17 5.50
C LEU A 111 11.32 -4.88 5.00
N LEU A 112 12.11 -4.19 5.84
CA LEU A 112 12.83 -2.98 5.49
C LEU A 112 13.81 -3.20 4.32
N ALA A 113 14.61 -4.27 4.37
CA ALA A 113 15.54 -4.61 3.29
C ALA A 113 14.79 -4.83 1.96
N ARG A 114 13.64 -5.50 2.03
CA ARG A 114 12.82 -5.77 0.85
C ARG A 114 12.15 -4.51 0.29
N LEU A 115 11.68 -3.59 1.16
CA LEU A 115 11.19 -2.27 0.75
C LEU A 115 12.29 -1.45 0.07
N ASP A 116 13.53 -1.55 0.55
CA ASP A 116 14.66 -0.89 -0.09
C ASP A 116 14.95 -1.44 -1.47
N GLU A 117 14.82 -2.73 -1.69
CA GLU A 117 14.93 -3.33 -3.02
C GLU A 117 13.90 -2.74 -3.98
N VAL A 118 12.63 -2.57 -3.53
CA VAL A 118 11.59 -1.95 -4.33
C VAL A 118 11.97 -0.55 -4.78
N PHE A 119 12.32 0.34 -3.84
CA PHE A 119 12.54 1.75 -4.14
C PHE A 119 13.89 2.06 -4.79
N ASN A 120 14.91 1.21 -4.62
CA ASN A 120 16.27 1.47 -5.09
C ASN A 120 16.63 0.65 -6.33
N ALA A 121 15.73 -0.21 -6.83
CA ALA A 121 15.96 -0.95 -8.07
C ALA A 121 16.15 0.01 -9.25
N LYS A 122 16.98 -0.42 -10.19
CA LYS A 122 17.08 0.23 -11.51
C LYS A 122 16.17 -0.53 -12.47
N VAL A 123 15.00 0.02 -12.73
CA VAL A 123 13.99 -0.58 -13.60
C VAL A 123 13.94 0.24 -14.89
N ASP A 124 13.96 -0.46 -16.03
CA ASP A 124 13.69 0.17 -17.32
C ASP A 124 12.17 0.32 -17.49
N PRO A 125 11.63 1.55 -17.55
CA PRO A 125 10.19 1.76 -17.69
C PRO A 125 9.59 1.11 -18.94
N SER A 126 10.40 0.87 -19.97
CA SER A 126 9.92 0.30 -21.24
C SER A 126 9.32 -1.10 -21.09
N ILE A 127 9.66 -1.83 -20.02
CA ILE A 127 9.04 -3.14 -19.74
C ILE A 127 7.54 -3.03 -19.44
N PHE A 128 7.05 -1.83 -19.13
CA PHE A 128 5.65 -1.56 -18.79
C PHE A 128 4.90 -0.78 -19.88
N GLU A 129 5.47 -0.52 -21.07
CA GLU A 129 4.80 0.21 -22.16
C GLU A 129 3.44 -0.39 -22.57
N HIS A 130 3.21 -1.67 -22.28
CA HIS A 130 1.95 -2.36 -22.52
C HIS A 130 0.93 -2.24 -21.38
N MET A 131 1.26 -1.51 -20.29
CA MET A 131 0.46 -1.36 -19.06
C MET A 131 0.31 0.12 -18.74
N GLU A 132 -0.84 0.68 -19.12
CA GLU A 132 -1.12 2.12 -18.99
C GLU A 132 -1.11 2.60 -17.53
N ASP A 133 -1.46 1.72 -16.58
CA ASP A 133 -1.59 2.06 -15.16
C ASP A 133 -0.27 1.96 -14.38
N ILE A 134 0.76 1.31 -14.95
CA ILE A 134 2.08 1.22 -14.31
C ILE A 134 2.91 2.46 -14.67
N THR A 135 2.64 3.56 -14.01
CA THR A 135 3.29 4.86 -14.20
C THR A 135 3.90 5.39 -12.91
N GLY A 136 4.65 6.49 -12.98
CA GLY A 136 5.23 7.12 -11.79
C GLY A 136 6.23 6.24 -11.06
N LEU A 137 7.12 5.58 -11.81
CA LEU A 137 8.05 4.59 -11.26
C LEU A 137 9.15 5.22 -10.41
N ILE A 138 9.38 4.62 -9.23
CA ILE A 138 10.57 4.82 -8.40
C ILE A 138 11.09 3.42 -8.04
N GLY A 139 12.03 2.92 -8.82
CA GLY A 139 12.35 1.49 -8.81
C GLY A 139 11.16 0.66 -9.28
N TRP A 140 10.75 -0.33 -8.48
CA TRP A 140 9.54 -1.13 -8.72
C TRP A 140 8.26 -0.49 -8.18
N TYR A 141 8.37 0.54 -7.34
CA TYR A 141 7.21 1.29 -6.85
C TYR A 141 6.56 2.05 -8.00
N ALA A 142 5.26 1.85 -8.20
CA ALA A 142 4.48 2.50 -9.25
C ALA A 142 3.43 3.42 -8.62
N HIS A 143 3.72 4.73 -8.57
CA HIS A 143 2.83 5.69 -7.88
C HIS A 143 1.52 5.91 -8.61
N GLY A 144 1.49 5.73 -9.92
CA GLY A 144 0.28 5.93 -10.73
C GLY A 144 -0.80 4.87 -10.54
N ASN A 145 -0.57 3.83 -9.72
CA ASN A 145 -1.57 2.81 -9.42
C ASN A 145 -1.77 2.64 -7.91
N GLU A 146 -3.02 2.59 -7.46
CA GLU A 146 -3.46 2.67 -6.06
C GLU A 146 -2.92 1.56 -5.15
N PRO A 147 -2.72 0.31 -5.60
CA PRO A 147 -2.13 -0.73 -4.75
C PRO A 147 -0.78 -0.35 -4.15
N SER A 148 -0.09 0.66 -4.73
CA SER A 148 1.20 1.16 -4.24
C SER A 148 1.08 2.26 -3.18
N HIS A 149 -0.05 2.95 -3.05
CA HIS A 149 -0.18 4.21 -2.31
C HIS A 149 0.17 4.13 -0.82
N HIS A 150 0.01 2.97 -0.18
CA HIS A 150 0.35 2.75 1.22
C HIS A 150 1.82 2.33 1.43
N VAL A 151 2.53 1.89 0.37
CA VAL A 151 3.82 1.18 0.50
C VAL A 151 4.91 2.05 1.15
N ALA A 152 5.00 3.35 0.80
CA ALA A 152 5.97 4.25 1.41
C ALA A 152 5.76 4.45 2.93
N TYR A 153 4.54 4.20 3.43
CA TYR A 153 4.22 4.30 4.86
C TYR A 153 4.63 3.05 5.66
N LEU A 154 4.93 1.94 5.00
CA LEU A 154 5.31 0.68 5.67
C LEU A 154 6.62 0.79 6.46
N TYR A 155 7.52 1.71 6.11
CA TYR A 155 8.69 2.00 6.91
C TYR A 155 8.34 2.46 8.34
N SER A 156 7.24 3.22 8.52
CA SER A 156 6.78 3.65 9.83
C SER A 156 6.34 2.47 10.70
N TYR A 157 5.65 1.48 10.13
CA TYR A 157 5.27 0.25 10.83
C TYR A 157 6.48 -0.58 11.25
N ALA A 158 7.57 -0.50 10.49
CA ALA A 158 8.83 -1.17 10.81
C ALA A 158 9.75 -0.34 11.75
N GLY A 159 9.23 0.74 12.36
CA GLY A 159 9.95 1.55 13.33
C GLY A 159 10.93 2.57 12.74
N GLN A 160 10.85 2.85 11.43
CA GLN A 160 11.73 3.81 10.74
C GLN A 160 10.94 4.94 10.06
N PRO A 161 10.20 5.78 10.80
CA PRO A 161 9.34 6.82 10.23
C PRO A 161 10.11 7.87 9.41
N TRP A 162 11.37 8.14 9.73
CA TRP A 162 12.20 9.05 8.92
C TRP A 162 12.38 8.58 7.47
N ARG A 163 12.35 7.26 7.23
CA ARG A 163 12.43 6.69 5.87
C ARG A 163 11.10 6.88 5.13
N THR A 164 9.96 6.68 5.81
CA THR A 164 8.66 7.09 5.29
C THR A 164 8.72 8.54 4.84
N GLN A 165 9.16 9.46 5.70
CA GLN A 165 9.23 10.90 5.39
C GLN A 165 10.10 11.21 4.17
N ALA A 166 11.25 10.53 4.05
CA ALA A 166 12.14 10.68 2.90
C ALA A 166 11.50 10.20 1.59
N ARG A 167 10.82 9.03 1.62
CA ARG A 167 10.13 8.50 0.44
C ARG A 167 8.91 9.32 0.03
N LEU A 168 8.12 9.79 1.01
CA LEU A 168 6.99 10.67 0.73
C LEU A 168 7.45 11.97 0.07
N LYS A 169 8.55 12.58 0.58
CA LYS A 169 9.13 13.77 -0.07
C LYS A 169 9.56 13.45 -1.51
N GLN A 170 10.26 12.36 -1.73
CA GLN A 170 10.69 11.93 -3.07
C GLN A 170 9.48 11.79 -4.01
N ILE A 171 8.42 11.11 -3.59
CA ILE A 171 7.20 10.91 -4.38
C ILE A 171 6.55 12.25 -4.69
N MET A 172 6.32 13.08 -3.69
CA MET A 172 5.68 14.39 -3.89
C MET A 172 6.47 15.30 -4.83
N ASP A 173 7.79 15.31 -4.72
CA ASP A 173 8.66 16.16 -5.54
C ASP A 173 8.78 15.68 -6.99
N THR A 174 8.60 14.37 -7.25
CA THR A 174 8.90 13.79 -8.56
C THR A 174 7.67 13.32 -9.35
N GLN A 175 6.54 13.07 -8.65
CA GLN A 175 5.35 12.50 -9.28
C GLN A 175 4.20 13.51 -9.43
N TYR A 176 4.37 14.74 -8.91
CA TYR A 176 3.40 15.81 -8.98
C TYR A 176 4.04 17.10 -9.46
N ALA A 177 3.30 17.89 -10.24
CA ALA A 177 3.74 19.20 -10.70
C ALA A 177 2.54 20.16 -10.81
N ASP A 178 2.77 21.46 -10.58
CA ASP A 178 1.75 22.51 -10.72
C ASP A 178 1.54 22.87 -12.21
N ARG A 179 0.84 21.97 -12.91
CA ARG A 179 0.47 22.10 -14.33
C ARG A 179 -0.69 21.16 -14.67
N PRO A 180 -1.44 21.35 -15.77
CA PRO A 180 -2.61 20.54 -16.12
C PRO A 180 -2.33 19.03 -16.27
N ASP A 181 -1.13 18.66 -16.70
CA ASP A 181 -0.64 17.29 -16.85
C ASP A 181 0.34 16.91 -15.71
N GLY A 182 0.13 17.43 -14.52
CA GLY A 182 1.06 17.34 -13.40
C GLY A 182 0.95 16.07 -12.56
N LEU A 183 0.13 15.10 -12.93
CA LEU A 183 0.02 13.80 -12.27
C LEU A 183 0.85 12.74 -13.01
N ALA A 184 1.44 11.80 -12.27
CA ALA A 184 2.23 10.72 -12.84
C ALA A 184 1.39 9.63 -13.55
N GLY A 185 0.07 9.70 -13.47
CA GLY A 185 -0.90 8.79 -14.10
C GLY A 185 -2.27 9.43 -14.12
N ASN A 186 -3.31 8.60 -14.26
CA ASN A 186 -4.70 9.04 -14.13
C ASN A 186 -5.00 9.51 -12.69
N ASP A 187 -5.94 10.42 -12.53
CA ASP A 187 -6.36 10.86 -11.19
C ASP A 187 -7.25 9.83 -10.46
N ASP A 188 -7.84 8.91 -11.22
CA ASP A 188 -8.67 7.79 -10.77
C ASP A 188 -9.71 8.22 -9.73
N VAL A 189 -10.69 9.01 -10.23
CA VAL A 189 -11.80 9.54 -9.43
C VAL A 189 -11.33 10.36 -8.21
N GLY A 190 -10.15 10.98 -8.31
CA GLY A 190 -9.58 11.84 -7.28
C GLY A 190 -8.61 11.14 -6.31
N GLN A 191 -8.29 9.86 -6.51
CA GLN A 191 -7.43 9.12 -5.59
C GLN A 191 -5.99 9.65 -5.57
N MET A 192 -5.40 9.99 -6.72
CA MET A 192 -4.07 10.57 -6.80
C MET A 192 -4.00 11.94 -6.12
N SER A 193 -5.00 12.79 -6.37
CA SER A 193 -5.12 14.10 -5.72
C SER A 193 -5.35 13.96 -4.22
N ALA A 194 -6.20 13.02 -3.77
CA ALA A 194 -6.44 12.77 -2.36
C ALA A 194 -5.18 12.27 -1.64
N TRP A 195 -4.39 11.38 -2.28
CA TRP A 195 -3.12 10.93 -1.72
C TRP A 195 -2.17 12.11 -1.47
N TYR A 196 -2.03 13.00 -2.47
CA TYR A 196 -1.19 14.20 -2.32
C TYR A 196 -1.67 15.09 -1.19
N VAL A 197 -2.97 15.38 -1.12
CA VAL A 197 -3.54 16.26 -0.08
C VAL A 197 -3.34 15.67 1.32
N PHE A 198 -3.65 14.39 1.54
CA PHE A 198 -3.43 13.74 2.84
C PHE A 198 -1.95 13.74 3.23
N THR A 199 -1.07 13.39 2.28
CA THR A 199 0.38 13.35 2.51
C THR A 199 0.92 14.75 2.82
N ALA A 200 0.45 15.79 2.10
CA ALA A 200 0.83 17.19 2.33
C ALA A 200 0.35 17.70 3.70
N LEU A 201 -0.81 17.24 4.17
CA LEU A 201 -1.32 17.50 5.52
C LEU A 201 -0.51 16.76 6.60
N GLY A 202 0.25 15.72 6.24
CA GLY A 202 1.17 15.02 7.12
C GLY A 202 0.66 13.69 7.68
N PHE A 203 -0.38 13.08 7.10
CA PHE A 203 -0.90 11.78 7.53
C PHE A 203 -1.55 11.03 6.38
N TYR A 204 -1.75 9.72 6.53
CA TYR A 204 -2.43 8.90 5.53
C TYR A 204 -3.17 7.72 6.17
N PRO A 205 -4.38 7.37 5.70
CA PRO A 205 -5.13 6.19 6.13
C PRO A 205 -4.61 4.96 5.39
N VAL A 206 -3.56 4.30 5.89
CA VAL A 206 -2.95 3.10 5.27
C VAL A 206 -3.97 1.96 5.13
N ALA A 207 -4.83 1.77 6.13
CA ALA A 207 -5.93 0.81 6.11
C ALA A 207 -7.26 1.54 6.33
N PRO A 208 -7.91 2.06 5.27
CA PRO A 208 -9.24 2.67 5.40
C PRO A 208 -10.22 1.75 6.12
N GLY A 209 -10.93 2.28 7.11
CA GLY A 209 -11.81 1.50 8.00
C GLY A 209 -11.19 1.10 9.34
N SER A 210 -9.88 1.29 9.55
CA SER A 210 -9.24 1.08 10.85
C SER A 210 -9.56 2.20 11.86
N GLY A 211 -9.84 3.41 11.37
CA GLY A 211 -9.90 4.61 12.19
C GLY A 211 -8.51 5.16 12.58
N GLU A 212 -7.45 4.62 12.02
CA GLU A 212 -6.06 5.00 12.28
C GLU A 212 -5.47 5.76 11.08
N TYR A 213 -4.59 6.71 11.40
CA TYR A 213 -3.80 7.45 10.42
C TYR A 213 -2.32 7.33 10.76
N ILE A 214 -1.50 7.07 9.77
CA ILE A 214 -0.05 7.02 9.93
C ILE A 214 0.52 8.39 9.64
N LEU A 215 1.32 8.90 10.59
CA LEU A 215 2.00 10.18 10.42
C LEU A 215 3.10 10.05 9.37
N GLY A 216 3.09 11.01 8.45
CA GLY A 216 4.07 11.15 7.39
C GLY A 216 4.97 12.36 7.60
N ARG A 217 5.11 13.16 6.55
CA ARG A 217 5.84 14.43 6.56
C ARG A 217 4.91 15.54 6.13
N PRO A 218 4.47 16.43 7.04
CA PRO A 218 3.71 17.60 6.62
C PRO A 218 4.49 18.44 5.61
N PHE A 219 3.84 18.86 4.55
CA PHE A 219 4.41 19.78 3.57
C PHE A 219 4.31 21.23 4.04
N LEU A 220 3.27 21.51 4.81
CA LEU A 220 3.02 22.83 5.40
C LEU A 220 3.65 22.91 6.78
N PRO A 221 4.22 24.07 7.16
CA PRO A 221 4.81 24.28 8.49
C PRO A 221 3.84 23.96 9.64
N LYS A 222 2.55 24.24 9.41
CA LYS A 222 1.49 23.98 10.38
C LYS A 222 0.18 23.68 9.66
N THR A 223 -0.50 22.63 10.09
CA THR A 223 -1.84 22.24 9.64
C THR A 223 -2.78 22.19 10.84
N ALA A 224 -3.95 22.82 10.75
CA ALA A 224 -4.99 22.76 11.76
C ALA A 224 -6.24 22.11 11.17
N MET A 225 -6.68 20.98 11.74
CA MET A 225 -7.88 20.28 11.34
C MET A 225 -8.95 20.35 12.41
N ARG A 226 -10.15 20.84 12.05
CA ARG A 226 -11.31 20.81 12.92
C ARG A 226 -11.98 19.45 12.82
N LEU A 227 -11.98 18.71 13.94
CA LEU A 227 -12.59 17.39 14.03
C LEU A 227 -14.12 17.48 14.24
N PRO A 228 -14.88 16.42 13.87
CA PRO A 228 -16.34 16.39 14.07
C PRO A 228 -16.78 16.59 15.51
N ASN A 229 -15.95 16.21 16.49
CA ASN A 229 -16.21 16.40 17.94
C ASN A 229 -15.93 17.83 18.44
N GLY A 230 -15.66 18.78 17.52
CA GLY A 230 -15.37 20.19 17.82
C GLY A 230 -13.93 20.47 18.27
N LYS A 231 -13.10 19.45 18.44
CA LYS A 231 -11.66 19.64 18.77
C LYS A 231 -10.87 20.01 17.53
N THR A 232 -9.70 20.63 17.74
CA THR A 232 -8.74 20.93 16.68
C THR A 232 -7.52 20.03 16.85
N CYS A 233 -7.15 19.32 15.79
CA CYS A 233 -5.88 18.62 15.67
C CYS A 233 -4.88 19.52 14.99
N LEU A 234 -3.67 19.65 15.55
CA LEU A 234 -2.56 20.42 14.97
C LEU A 234 -1.45 19.47 14.57
N LEU A 235 -0.92 19.64 13.36
CA LEU A 235 0.24 18.94 12.84
C LEU A 235 1.31 19.97 12.47
N TYR A 236 2.56 19.72 12.84
CA TYR A 236 3.70 20.59 12.62
C TYR A 236 4.83 19.84 11.90
N THR A 237 5.68 20.55 11.18
CA THR A 237 6.91 20.02 10.57
C THR A 237 8.07 19.89 11.55
N SER A 238 8.05 20.67 12.65
CA SER A 238 9.04 20.69 13.74
C SER A 238 8.36 20.39 15.07
N ASP A 239 9.14 20.00 16.08
CA ASP A 239 8.62 19.85 17.44
C ASP A 239 8.18 21.23 17.96
N ALA A 240 6.98 21.28 18.56
CA ALA A 240 6.46 22.52 19.16
C ALA A 240 7.34 23.04 20.31
N ALA A 241 8.19 22.18 20.90
CA ALA A 241 9.15 22.57 21.92
C ALA A 241 10.31 23.41 21.38
N ASP A 242 10.64 23.29 20.09
CA ASP A 242 11.70 24.06 19.45
C ASP A 242 11.27 25.50 19.10
N GLU A 243 9.97 25.81 19.15
CA GLU A 243 9.43 27.15 18.85
C GLU A 243 9.33 28.07 20.09
N GLU A 244 9.43 27.55 21.29
CA GLU A 244 9.37 28.35 22.53
C GLU A 244 10.73 29.00 22.91
N ASP A 245 11.85 28.60 22.30
CA ASP A 245 13.19 29.06 22.57
C ASP A 245 13.74 30.05 21.52
N SER A 246 12.91 30.61 20.60
CA SER A 246 13.33 31.54 19.55
C SER A 246 12.70 32.91 19.68
#